data_1477ac90747670516deef39b46b5d912
#
_entry.id   1477ac90747670516deef39b46b5d912
#
_cell.length_a   1.000
_cell.length_b   1.000
_cell.length_c   1.000
_cell.angle_alpha   90.00
_cell.angle_beta   90.00
_cell.angle_gamma   90.00
#
_symmetry.space_group_name_H-M   'P 1'
#
loop_
_entity.id
_entity.type
_entity.pdbx_description
1 polymer ?
#
loop_
_entity_poly.entity_id
_entity_poly.type
_entity_poly.pdbx_seq_one_letter_code
_entity_poly.pdbx_strand_id
1 'polypeptide(L)'
;MQLILTTGGTGVALRDVTPEAVREIAIRELPGFGEIMRIESMKITKNAILSRNLAAIVDKALVICLPGKPSGAVECLSFVAGAIPHCIEVLQEVPTSC
;
A
#
# COMPACT_ATOMS: atom_id res chain seq x y z
N MET A 1 10.80 -13.36 -0.01
CA MET A 1 9.49 -12.86 -0.45
C MET A 1 9.63 -11.42 -0.88
N GLN A 2 9.10 -11.06 -2.04
CA GLN A 2 9.33 -9.73 -2.62
C GLN A 2 8.15 -8.79 -2.48
N LEU A 3 6.94 -9.32 -2.47
CA LEU A 3 5.71 -8.54 -2.41
C LEU A 3 4.74 -9.18 -1.44
N ILE A 4 4.20 -8.38 -0.55
CA ILE A 4 3.21 -8.82 0.43
C ILE A 4 2.02 -7.88 0.31
N LEU A 5 0.84 -8.46 0.09
CA LEU A 5 -0.40 -7.69 0.05
C LEU A 5 -1.23 -8.05 1.27
N THR A 6 -1.68 -7.04 2.01
CA THR A 6 -2.64 -7.25 3.09
C THR A 6 -3.97 -6.63 2.69
N THR A 7 -5.08 -7.20 3.16
CA THR A 7 -6.41 -6.64 2.93
C THR A 7 -7.13 -6.49 4.26
N GLY A 8 -7.79 -5.34 4.44
CA GLY A 8 -8.55 -5.07 5.65
C GLY A 8 -7.75 -4.38 6.75
N GLY A 9 -8.46 -3.93 7.78
CA GLY A 9 -7.87 -3.26 8.93
C GLY A 9 -7.33 -1.87 8.67
N THR A 10 -7.76 -1.22 7.57
CA THR A 10 -7.23 0.10 7.16
C THR A 10 -8.22 1.25 7.33
N GLY A 11 -9.35 1.01 7.98
CA GLY A 11 -10.33 2.05 8.26
C GLY A 11 -10.04 2.82 9.53
N VAL A 12 -11.06 3.53 10.03
CA VAL A 12 -10.92 4.41 11.20
C VAL A 12 -11.44 3.79 12.50
N ALA A 13 -11.96 2.57 12.47
CA ALA A 13 -12.43 1.90 13.68
C ALA A 13 -11.24 1.55 14.59
N LEU A 14 -11.49 1.45 15.89
CA LEU A 14 -10.42 1.13 16.84
C LEU A 14 -9.77 -0.24 16.57
N ARG A 15 -10.52 -1.17 15.96
CA ARG A 15 -10.00 -2.48 15.60
C ARG A 15 -9.15 -2.47 14.32
N ASP A 16 -9.17 -1.35 13.58
CA ASP A 16 -8.42 -1.24 12.32
C ASP A 16 -6.99 -0.82 12.64
N VAL A 17 -6.11 -1.81 12.78
CA VAL A 17 -4.73 -1.59 13.24
C VAL A 17 -3.67 -2.06 12.24
N THR A 18 -4.06 -2.43 11.02
CA THR A 18 -3.10 -2.92 10.02
C THR A 18 -2.00 -1.91 9.70
N PRO A 19 -2.32 -0.62 9.45
CA PRO A 19 -1.24 0.36 9.19
C PRO A 19 -0.28 0.49 10.37
N GLU A 20 -0.79 0.50 11.59
CA GLU A 20 0.05 0.59 12.79
C GLU A 20 0.99 -0.61 12.92
N ALA A 21 0.44 -1.81 12.69
CA ALA A 21 1.25 -3.03 12.77
C ALA A 21 2.36 -3.04 11.73
N VAL A 22 2.07 -2.62 10.49
CA VAL A 22 3.07 -2.58 9.42
C VAL A 22 4.12 -1.51 9.73
N ARG A 23 3.72 -0.33 10.19
CA ARG A 23 4.67 0.73 10.54
C ARG A 23 5.64 0.31 11.63
N GLU A 24 5.19 -0.54 12.54
CA GLU A 24 6.01 -1.00 13.65
C GLU A 24 7.21 -1.81 13.19
N ILE A 25 7.07 -2.56 12.09
CA ILE A 25 8.14 -3.41 11.57
C ILE A 25 8.78 -2.85 10.29
N ALA A 26 8.26 -1.77 9.75
CA ALA A 26 8.76 -1.21 8.50
C ALA A 26 10.09 -0.48 8.70
N ILE A 27 10.99 -0.65 7.73
CA ILE A 27 12.22 0.12 7.67
C ILE A 27 11.92 1.54 7.20
N ARG A 28 11.01 1.68 6.24
CA ARG A 28 10.55 2.98 5.73
C ARG A 28 9.17 2.84 5.11
N GLU A 29 8.45 3.94 5.08
CA GLU A 29 7.14 4.01 4.43
C GLU A 29 7.30 4.63 3.04
N LEU A 30 6.43 4.24 2.11
CA LEU A 30 6.38 4.83 0.77
C LEU A 30 5.06 5.62 0.64
N PRO A 31 5.04 6.89 1.05
CA PRO A 31 3.79 7.65 1.15
C PRO A 31 3.05 7.81 -0.18
N GLY A 32 3.77 7.84 -1.30
CA GLY A 32 3.17 8.02 -2.62
C GLY A 32 2.13 6.95 -2.96
N PHE A 33 2.34 5.72 -2.49
CA PHE A 33 1.37 4.64 -2.73
C PHE A 33 0.02 4.97 -2.09
N GLY A 34 0.01 5.33 -0.80
CA GLY A 34 -1.21 5.69 -0.10
C GLY A 34 -1.87 6.93 -0.66
N GLU A 35 -1.06 7.91 -1.03
CA GLU A 35 -1.56 9.16 -1.64
C GLU A 35 -2.33 8.88 -2.92
N ILE A 36 -1.75 8.11 -3.84
CA ILE A 36 -2.40 7.79 -5.12
C ILE A 36 -3.62 6.90 -4.91
N MET A 37 -3.53 5.91 -4.04
CA MET A 37 -4.69 5.06 -3.75
C MET A 37 -5.88 5.90 -3.26
N ARG A 38 -5.64 6.87 -2.37
CA ARG A 38 -6.71 7.73 -1.86
C ARG A 38 -7.23 8.70 -2.91
N ILE A 39 -6.33 9.37 -3.64
CA ILE A 39 -6.72 10.35 -4.66
C ILE A 39 -7.57 9.68 -5.74
N GLU A 40 -7.12 8.56 -6.27
CA GLU A 40 -7.87 7.86 -7.32
C GLU A 40 -9.17 7.27 -6.81
N SER A 41 -9.16 6.75 -5.58
CA SER A 41 -10.38 6.18 -4.99
C SER A 41 -11.42 7.26 -4.69
N MET A 42 -11.01 8.50 -4.41
CA MET A 42 -11.96 9.60 -4.18
C MET A 42 -12.79 9.93 -5.41
N LYS A 43 -12.34 9.57 -6.60
CA LYS A 43 -13.12 9.71 -7.83
C LYS A 43 -14.29 8.73 -7.87
N ILE A 44 -14.22 7.66 -7.09
CA ILE A 44 -15.25 6.61 -7.01
C ILE A 44 -16.15 6.84 -5.79
N THR A 45 -15.56 7.15 -4.64
CA THR A 45 -16.31 7.39 -3.41
C THR A 45 -15.62 8.43 -2.55
N LYS A 46 -16.39 9.39 -2.03
CA LYS A 46 -15.86 10.42 -1.13
C LYS A 46 -15.33 9.86 0.18
N ASN A 47 -15.80 8.68 0.58
CA ASN A 47 -15.35 8.07 1.84
C ASN A 47 -13.91 7.55 1.78
N ALA A 48 -13.31 7.55 0.60
CA ALA A 48 -11.90 7.17 0.46
C ALA A 48 -10.97 8.07 1.26
N ILE A 49 -11.40 9.29 1.60
CA ILE A 49 -10.61 10.20 2.44
C ILE A 49 -10.34 9.60 3.83
N LEU A 50 -11.16 8.66 4.27
CA LEU A 50 -11.01 7.98 5.57
C LEU A 50 -10.10 6.77 5.50
N SER A 51 -9.64 6.40 4.29
CA SER A 51 -8.79 5.23 4.11
C SER A 51 -7.37 5.52 4.61
N ARG A 52 -6.80 4.56 5.32
CA ARG A 52 -5.44 4.66 5.84
C ARG A 52 -4.51 3.66 5.16
N ASN A 53 -4.82 3.31 3.91
CA ASN A 53 -3.98 2.43 3.10
C ASN A 53 -2.57 3.00 2.99
N LEU A 54 -1.58 2.12 3.03
CA LEU A 54 -0.20 2.55 2.89
C LEU A 54 0.63 1.46 2.22
N ALA A 55 1.84 1.81 1.83
CA ALA A 55 2.85 0.84 1.44
C ALA A 55 4.13 1.15 2.20
N ALA A 56 4.89 0.11 2.49
CA ALA A 56 6.09 0.22 3.29
C ALA A 56 7.09 -0.87 2.89
N ILE A 57 8.33 -0.67 3.29
CA ILE A 57 9.40 -1.65 3.09
C ILE A 57 9.62 -2.37 4.41
N VAL A 58 9.50 -3.68 4.36
CA VAL A 58 9.82 -4.56 5.49
C VAL A 58 10.89 -5.52 5.01
N ASP A 59 12.08 -5.41 5.60
CA ASP A 59 13.25 -6.14 5.12
C ASP A 59 13.50 -5.82 3.63
N LYS A 60 13.44 -6.78 2.72
CA LYS A 60 13.56 -6.53 1.28
C LYS A 60 12.24 -6.73 0.54
N ALA A 61 11.13 -6.66 1.25
CA ALA A 61 9.80 -6.83 0.68
C ALA A 61 9.03 -5.52 0.64
N LEU A 62 8.27 -5.34 -0.45
CA LEU A 62 7.29 -4.28 -0.54
C LEU A 62 5.99 -4.80 0.05
N VAL A 63 5.45 -4.10 1.04
CA VAL A 63 4.17 -4.44 1.67
C VAL A 63 3.16 -3.38 1.28
N ILE A 64 2.03 -3.79 0.73
CA ILE A 64 0.94 -2.86 0.38
C ILE A 64 -0.30 -3.25 1.18
N CYS A 65 -0.81 -2.30 1.96
CA CYS A 65 -2.01 -2.50 2.76
C CYS A 65 -3.22 -1.98 1.98
N LEU A 66 -4.12 -2.89 1.65
CA LEU A 66 -5.29 -2.62 0.80
C LEU A 66 -6.58 -2.67 1.61
N PRO A 67 -7.66 -2.01 1.12
CA PRO A 67 -8.95 -2.10 1.80
C PRO A 67 -9.49 -3.53 1.86
N GLY A 68 -10.34 -3.78 2.85
CA GLY A 68 -10.93 -5.12 3.04
C GLY A 68 -11.98 -5.50 2.02
N LYS A 69 -12.68 -4.51 1.44
CA LYS A 69 -13.67 -4.78 0.42
C LYS A 69 -12.98 -5.26 -0.87
N PRO A 70 -13.36 -6.44 -1.41
CA PRO A 70 -12.64 -6.99 -2.56
C PRO A 70 -12.53 -6.05 -3.76
N SER A 71 -13.62 -5.37 -4.14
CA SER A 71 -13.57 -4.43 -5.26
C SER A 71 -12.64 -3.26 -5.00
N GLY A 72 -12.65 -2.73 -3.78
CA GLY A 72 -11.75 -1.65 -3.37
C GLY A 72 -10.29 -2.09 -3.37
N ALA A 73 -10.01 -3.31 -2.92
CA ALA A 73 -8.66 -3.84 -2.91
C ALA A 73 -8.10 -3.96 -4.34
N VAL A 74 -8.89 -4.50 -5.26
CA VAL A 74 -8.48 -4.64 -6.66
C VAL A 74 -8.27 -3.27 -7.30
N GLU A 75 -9.18 -2.34 -7.08
CA GLU A 75 -9.08 -0.99 -7.61
C GLU A 75 -7.81 -0.29 -7.10
N CYS A 76 -7.59 -0.30 -5.79
CA CYS A 76 -6.42 0.34 -5.19
C CYS A 76 -5.12 -0.25 -5.72
N LEU A 77 -5.05 -1.58 -5.81
CA LEU A 77 -3.87 -2.24 -6.35
C LEU A 77 -3.62 -1.82 -7.79
N SER A 78 -4.68 -1.72 -8.61
CA SER A 78 -4.54 -1.32 -10.01
C SER A 78 -3.96 0.09 -10.17
N PHE A 79 -4.26 1.00 -9.23
CA PHE A 79 -3.76 2.37 -9.30
C PHE A 79 -2.24 2.46 -9.09
N VAL A 80 -1.65 1.52 -8.38
CA VAL A 80 -0.23 1.55 -8.03
C VAL A 80 0.59 0.44 -8.68
N ALA A 81 -0.06 -0.46 -9.42
CA ALA A 81 0.59 -1.65 -9.97
C ALA A 81 1.80 -1.33 -10.83
N GLY A 82 1.75 -0.21 -11.57
CA GLY A 82 2.86 0.17 -12.46
C GLY A 82 4.17 0.45 -11.76
N ALA A 83 4.15 0.83 -10.47
CA ALA A 83 5.35 1.12 -9.70
C ALA A 83 5.95 -0.11 -9.02
N ILE A 84 5.22 -1.21 -8.96
CA ILE A 84 5.65 -2.39 -8.21
C ILE A 84 6.92 -3.04 -8.77
N PRO A 85 7.01 -3.31 -10.09
CA PRO A 85 8.20 -3.97 -10.62
C PRO A 85 9.49 -3.19 -10.35
N HIS A 86 9.47 -1.88 -10.57
CA HIS A 86 10.64 -1.04 -10.36
C HIS A 86 11.03 -1.01 -8.87
N CYS A 87 10.05 -0.92 -7.98
CA CYS A 87 10.31 -0.94 -6.54
C CYS A 87 11.02 -2.25 -6.14
N ILE A 88 10.55 -3.37 -6.65
CA ILE A 88 11.15 -4.67 -6.33
C ILE A 88 12.57 -4.76 -6.87
N GLU A 89 12.81 -4.26 -8.09
CA GLU A 89 14.16 -4.24 -8.67
C GLU A 89 15.13 -3.47 -7.78
N VAL A 90 14.72 -2.29 -7.32
CA VAL A 90 15.54 -1.46 -6.43
C VAL A 90 15.82 -2.20 -5.12
N LEU A 91 14.81 -2.83 -4.53
CA LEU A 91 14.95 -3.57 -3.27
C LEU A 91 15.89 -4.77 -3.40
N GLN A 92 15.92 -5.40 -4.56
CA GLN A 92 16.81 -6.52 -4.82
C GLN A 92 18.19 -6.06 -5.29
N GLU A 93 18.44 -4.75 -5.29
CA GLU A 93 19.71 -4.15 -5.70
C GLU A 93 20.07 -4.47 -7.16
N VAL A 94 19.05 -4.66 -8.00
CA VAL A 94 19.25 -4.83 -9.44
C VAL A 94 19.58 -3.47 -10.04
N PRO A 95 20.62 -3.34 -10.89
CA PRO A 95 20.94 -2.07 -11.53
C PRO A 95 19.74 -1.56 -12.35
N THR A 96 19.37 -0.30 -12.13
CA THR A 96 18.25 0.32 -12.84
C THR A 96 18.64 1.74 -13.22
N SER A 97 17.84 2.33 -14.14
CA SER A 97 18.06 3.69 -14.64
C SER A 97 17.33 4.76 -13.85
N CYS A 98 16.80 4.42 -12.70
CA CYS A 98 16.00 5.34 -11.90
C CYS A 98 16.82 6.51 -11.32
#